data_6f5552311da37e7917ea74d6b5f86e08
#
_entry.id   6f5552311da37e7917ea74d6b5f86e08
#
_cell.length_a   1.000
_cell.length_b   1.000
_cell.length_c   1.000
_cell.angle_alpha   90.00
_cell.angle_beta   90.00
_cell.angle_gamma   90.00
#
_symmetry.space_group_name_H-M   'P 1'
#
loop_
_entity.id
_entity.type
_entity.pdbx_description
1 polymer ?
#
loop_
_entity_poly.entity_id
_entity_poly.type
_entity_poly.pdbx_seq_one_letter_code
_entity_poly.pdbx_strand_id
1 'polypeptide(L)'
;MLVHKHLVPPEGATEADHVDAEWKTEWDVIHALQKNGHEVRPLGIQDELNPIRQAMDEWKPTIIFNLLEAFDNVNLFDQNVVSYLELLRVPYTGCNPRGLLLSRDKSLSKKLLAYHRIQVPEWAVFRRGRKVHVPPRLKFPVIVKSLTEEASIGISQASVVADEEKLRKRVEFIHQSVGTHAIVERFIDGREMYVGVLGNDRLQVFPLWEMQFSKMVDGDNWLIATERVKWSAKYQEKHGIKTNRAKNLPDTFEATVSRMAKRVYRALELTGYARIDIRMDQDGKPYVLEANANPQIARGEDFAESAEHAGVKYGRLLDRILALGLQWRPETVA
;
A
#
# COMPACT_ATOMS: atom_id res chain seq x y z
N MET A 1 -11.21 -4.08 16.99
CA MET A 1 -10.23 -3.98 15.89
C MET A 1 -10.36 -5.21 15.02
N LEU A 2 -10.54 -5.05 13.71
CA LEU A 2 -10.72 -6.14 12.74
C LEU A 2 -9.38 -6.47 12.08
N VAL A 3 -8.97 -7.75 12.16
CA VAL A 3 -7.66 -8.23 11.68
C VAL A 3 -7.79 -9.62 11.06
N HIS A 4 -6.79 -10.09 10.35
CA HIS A 4 -6.75 -11.49 9.94
C HIS A 4 -6.52 -12.39 11.15
N LYS A 5 -7.15 -13.57 11.17
CA LYS A 5 -7.18 -14.46 12.35
C LYS A 5 -5.80 -14.82 12.91
N HIS A 6 -4.83 -15.08 12.02
CA HIS A 6 -3.47 -15.43 12.45
C HIS A 6 -2.65 -14.22 12.92
N LEU A 7 -3.11 -12.99 12.68
CA LEU A 7 -2.48 -11.75 13.13
C LEU A 7 -3.05 -11.23 14.46
N VAL A 8 -3.96 -11.94 15.09
CA VAL A 8 -4.40 -11.62 16.46
C VAL A 8 -3.22 -11.90 17.40
N PRO A 9 -2.71 -10.87 18.13
CA PRO A 9 -1.63 -11.08 19.07
C PRO A 9 -2.02 -12.14 20.12
N PRO A 10 -1.12 -13.07 20.49
CA PRO A 10 -1.40 -14.07 21.50
C PRO A 10 -1.72 -13.43 22.86
N GLU A 11 -2.59 -14.06 23.64
CA GLU A 11 -2.88 -13.63 25.00
C GLU A 11 -1.60 -13.74 25.87
N GLY A 12 -1.28 -12.64 26.58
CA GLY A 12 -0.07 -12.58 27.39
C GLY A 12 1.23 -12.29 26.61
N ALA A 13 1.19 -12.01 25.32
CA ALA A 13 2.35 -11.55 24.56
C ALA A 13 2.94 -10.28 25.18
N THR A 14 4.27 -10.16 25.14
CA THR A 14 5.03 -9.04 25.73
C THR A 14 5.66 -8.13 24.65
N GLU A 15 6.18 -6.98 25.09
CA GLU A 15 6.89 -6.07 24.19
C GLU A 15 8.13 -6.72 23.54
N ALA A 16 8.73 -7.72 24.18
CA ALA A 16 9.86 -8.44 23.60
C ALA A 16 9.45 -9.40 22.47
N ASP A 17 8.23 -9.93 22.54
CA ASP A 17 7.74 -10.92 21.58
C ASP A 17 7.29 -10.29 20.26
N HIS A 18 6.92 -8.99 20.25
CA HIS A 18 6.30 -8.36 19.08
C HIS A 18 7.29 -7.82 18.04
N VAL A 19 8.56 -7.63 18.38
CA VAL A 19 9.55 -6.90 17.54
C VAL A 19 9.68 -7.51 16.14
N ASP A 20 9.76 -8.85 16.06
CA ASP A 20 9.88 -9.60 14.80
C ASP A 20 8.65 -10.44 14.49
N ALA A 21 7.53 -10.21 15.18
CA ALA A 21 6.30 -10.99 15.00
C ALA A 21 5.52 -10.53 13.75
N GLU A 22 4.84 -11.48 13.10
CA GLU A 22 3.95 -11.17 11.98
C GLU A 22 2.80 -10.21 12.40
N TRP A 23 2.35 -10.28 13.64
CA TRP A 23 1.31 -9.45 14.25
C TRP A 23 1.83 -8.15 14.89
N LYS A 24 3.03 -7.69 14.51
CA LYS A 24 3.63 -6.45 15.02
C LYS A 24 2.74 -5.22 14.84
N THR A 25 2.13 -5.08 13.69
CA THR A 25 1.23 -3.95 13.39
C THR A 25 0.04 -3.93 14.33
N GLU A 26 -0.60 -5.07 14.50
CA GLU A 26 -1.77 -5.24 15.37
C GLU A 26 -1.42 -4.93 16.83
N TRP A 27 -0.29 -5.45 17.30
CA TRP A 27 0.24 -5.14 18.62
C TRP A 27 0.45 -3.65 18.84
N ASP A 28 1.20 -3.01 17.95
CA ASP A 28 1.52 -1.59 18.04
C ASP A 28 0.25 -0.72 18.09
N VAL A 29 -0.74 -1.06 17.25
CA VAL A 29 -2.01 -0.33 17.19
C VAL A 29 -2.83 -0.56 18.45
N ILE A 30 -2.99 -1.82 18.91
CA ILE A 30 -3.76 -2.14 20.14
C ILE A 30 -3.19 -1.37 21.32
N HIS A 31 -1.88 -1.49 21.57
CA HIS A 31 -1.24 -0.89 22.74
C HIS A 31 -1.27 0.65 22.69
N ALA A 32 -1.09 1.23 21.51
CA ALA A 32 -1.16 2.68 21.39
C ALA A 32 -2.58 3.20 21.60
N LEU A 33 -3.62 2.53 21.08
CA LEU A 33 -5.01 2.91 21.31
C LEU A 33 -5.41 2.72 22.78
N GLN A 34 -5.01 1.62 23.42
CA GLN A 34 -5.23 1.41 24.87
C GLN A 34 -4.54 2.49 25.72
N LYS A 35 -3.30 2.84 25.37
CA LYS A 35 -2.57 3.93 26.03
C LYS A 35 -3.27 5.29 25.87
N ASN A 36 -3.98 5.50 24.75
CA ASN A 36 -4.79 6.70 24.51
C ASN A 36 -6.16 6.65 25.23
N GLY A 37 -6.47 5.56 25.98
CA GLY A 37 -7.71 5.44 26.75
C GLY A 37 -8.87 4.74 26.02
N HIS A 38 -8.62 4.14 24.86
CA HIS A 38 -9.64 3.36 24.14
C HIS A 38 -9.74 1.93 24.66
N GLU A 39 -10.95 1.40 24.77
CA GLU A 39 -11.18 -0.04 24.93
C GLU A 39 -11.03 -0.71 23.57
N VAL A 40 -10.09 -1.64 23.44
CA VAL A 40 -9.79 -2.33 22.17
C VAL A 40 -10.01 -3.82 22.33
N ARG A 41 -10.86 -4.39 21.47
CA ARG A 41 -11.08 -5.84 21.37
C ARG A 41 -10.69 -6.29 19.96
N PRO A 42 -9.64 -7.11 19.82
CA PRO A 42 -9.28 -7.69 18.52
C PRO A 42 -10.31 -8.74 18.10
N LEU A 43 -10.68 -8.73 16.83
CA LEU A 43 -11.53 -9.71 16.19
C LEU A 43 -10.83 -10.28 14.97
N GLY A 44 -10.41 -11.54 15.04
CA GLY A 44 -9.75 -12.25 13.95
C GLY A 44 -10.78 -12.82 12.97
N ILE A 45 -10.64 -12.45 11.69
CA ILE A 45 -11.47 -12.97 10.58
C ILE A 45 -10.57 -13.72 9.60
N GLN A 46 -11.12 -14.78 9.00
CA GLN A 46 -10.43 -15.54 7.95
C GLN A 46 -11.31 -15.67 6.71
N ASP A 47 -12.40 -16.43 6.77
CA ASP A 47 -13.25 -16.86 5.65
C ASP A 47 -14.75 -16.76 5.96
N GLU A 48 -15.14 -16.29 7.15
CA GLU A 48 -16.51 -16.12 7.56
C GLU A 48 -16.81 -14.70 8.03
N LEU A 49 -17.96 -14.14 7.64
CA LEU A 49 -18.41 -12.81 8.04
C LEU A 49 -19.28 -12.81 9.31
N ASN A 50 -19.81 -13.97 9.70
CA ASN A 50 -20.70 -14.09 10.86
C ASN A 50 -20.08 -13.57 12.17
N PRO A 51 -18.78 -13.79 12.48
CA PRO A 51 -18.16 -13.23 13.67
C PRO A 51 -18.24 -11.70 13.75
N ILE A 52 -18.20 -11.00 12.60
CA ILE A 52 -18.39 -9.53 12.58
C ILE A 52 -19.81 -9.19 13.07
N ARG A 53 -20.84 -9.89 12.57
CA ARG A 53 -22.21 -9.67 12.96
C ARG A 53 -22.42 -9.90 14.46
N GLN A 54 -21.90 -11.02 14.98
CA GLN A 54 -21.97 -11.34 16.40
C GLN A 54 -21.30 -10.26 17.26
N ALA A 55 -20.11 -9.80 16.87
CA ALA A 55 -19.41 -8.73 17.58
C ALA A 55 -20.22 -7.42 17.61
N MET A 56 -20.97 -7.11 16.54
CA MET A 56 -21.85 -5.94 16.52
C MET A 56 -23.00 -6.07 17.51
N ASP A 57 -23.59 -7.24 17.60
CA ASP A 57 -24.73 -7.48 18.48
C ASP A 57 -24.30 -7.54 19.95
N GLU A 58 -23.16 -8.17 20.25
CA GLU A 58 -22.68 -8.41 21.62
C GLU A 58 -21.87 -7.23 22.18
N TRP A 59 -20.93 -6.66 21.40
CA TRP A 59 -19.98 -5.67 21.89
C TRP A 59 -20.40 -4.23 21.58
N LYS A 60 -21.20 -4.03 20.54
CA LYS A 60 -21.70 -2.72 20.07
C LYS A 60 -20.58 -1.69 19.99
N PRO A 61 -19.50 -1.98 19.25
CA PRO A 61 -18.36 -1.07 19.18
C PRO A 61 -18.74 0.27 18.57
N THR A 62 -18.15 1.35 19.08
CA THR A 62 -18.33 2.70 18.52
C THR A 62 -17.81 2.80 17.10
N ILE A 63 -16.73 2.07 16.79
CA ILE A 63 -16.08 2.07 15.48
C ILE A 63 -15.26 0.78 15.31
N ILE A 64 -15.11 0.33 14.08
CA ILE A 64 -14.21 -0.75 13.72
C ILE A 64 -12.89 -0.17 13.24
N PHE A 65 -11.80 -0.41 13.99
CA PHE A 65 -10.44 -0.14 13.48
C PHE A 65 -10.06 -1.28 12.54
N ASN A 66 -10.04 -1.02 11.23
CA ASN A 66 -9.85 -2.04 10.21
C ASN A 66 -8.38 -2.15 9.78
N LEU A 67 -7.77 -3.31 10.04
CA LEU A 67 -6.44 -3.71 9.57
C LEU A 67 -6.51 -4.99 8.71
N LEU A 68 -7.70 -5.39 8.26
CA LEU A 68 -7.85 -6.59 7.45
C LEU A 68 -7.40 -6.30 6.01
N GLU A 69 -6.43 -7.08 5.54
CA GLU A 69 -5.83 -6.93 4.20
C GLU A 69 -6.29 -8.02 3.21
N ALA A 70 -6.90 -9.09 3.72
CA ALA A 70 -7.38 -10.22 2.91
C ALA A 70 -8.59 -10.87 3.57
N PHE A 71 -9.43 -11.53 2.79
CA PHE A 71 -10.48 -12.42 3.25
C PHE A 71 -10.41 -13.73 2.44
N ASP A 72 -10.47 -14.88 3.11
CA ASP A 72 -10.24 -16.19 2.50
C ASP A 72 -8.91 -16.28 1.73
N ASN A 73 -7.84 -15.67 2.28
CA ASN A 73 -6.52 -15.54 1.67
C ASN A 73 -6.52 -14.82 0.30
N VAL A 74 -7.58 -14.08 -0.03
CA VAL A 74 -7.71 -13.30 -1.26
C VAL A 74 -7.70 -11.81 -0.93
N ASN A 75 -6.62 -11.13 -1.31
CA ASN A 75 -6.45 -9.69 -1.04
C ASN A 75 -7.55 -8.83 -1.69
N LEU A 76 -8.06 -9.25 -2.86
CA LEU A 76 -9.15 -8.54 -3.55
C LEU A 76 -10.49 -8.58 -2.78
N PHE A 77 -10.62 -9.42 -1.77
CA PHE A 77 -11.86 -9.53 -1.01
C PHE A 77 -11.91 -8.61 0.21
N ASP A 78 -10.84 -7.90 0.54
CA ASP A 78 -10.83 -6.91 1.62
C ASP A 78 -11.92 -5.84 1.43
N GLN A 79 -12.08 -5.33 0.21
CA GLN A 79 -13.11 -4.34 -0.12
C GLN A 79 -14.55 -4.87 0.07
N ASN A 80 -14.78 -6.18 -0.07
CA ASN A 80 -16.08 -6.79 0.17
C ASN A 80 -16.41 -6.82 1.67
N VAL A 81 -15.39 -7.03 2.52
CA VAL A 81 -15.55 -6.95 3.99
C VAL A 81 -15.90 -5.51 4.38
N VAL A 82 -15.20 -4.52 3.84
CA VAL A 82 -15.54 -3.10 4.11
C VAL A 82 -16.94 -2.77 3.59
N SER A 83 -17.34 -3.27 2.41
CA SER A 83 -18.72 -3.14 1.91
C SER A 83 -19.74 -3.77 2.89
N TYR A 84 -19.39 -4.89 3.50
CA TYR A 84 -20.27 -5.52 4.50
C TYR A 84 -20.40 -4.65 5.77
N LEU A 85 -19.33 -3.98 6.22
CA LEU A 85 -19.41 -3.01 7.32
C LEU A 85 -20.36 -1.85 6.99
N GLU A 86 -20.33 -1.36 5.75
CA GLU A 86 -21.26 -0.31 5.27
C GLU A 86 -22.72 -0.79 5.28
N LEU A 87 -22.96 -2.04 4.86
CA LEU A 87 -24.31 -2.65 4.97
C LEU A 87 -24.78 -2.78 6.42
N LEU A 88 -23.87 -3.04 7.36
CA LEU A 88 -24.15 -3.06 8.79
C LEU A 88 -24.30 -1.65 9.40
N ARG A 89 -24.03 -0.61 8.63
CA ARG A 89 -24.04 0.82 9.05
C ARG A 89 -23.14 1.11 10.24
N VAL A 90 -21.97 0.47 10.27
CA VAL A 90 -20.99 0.63 11.33
C VAL A 90 -19.83 1.50 10.83
N PRO A 91 -19.44 2.55 11.57
CA PRO A 91 -18.24 3.33 11.25
C PRO A 91 -16.98 2.44 11.26
N TYR A 92 -16.07 2.72 10.35
CA TYR A 92 -14.80 1.98 10.24
C TYR A 92 -13.65 2.93 9.87
N THR A 93 -12.42 2.52 10.13
CA THR A 93 -11.22 3.25 9.73
C THR A 93 -10.68 2.74 8.41
N GLY A 94 -9.92 3.61 7.74
CA GLY A 94 -9.25 3.27 6.48
C GLY A 94 -10.05 3.66 5.25
N CYS A 95 -9.72 3.02 4.14
CA CYS A 95 -10.26 3.36 2.84
C CYS A 95 -11.65 2.73 2.62
N ASN A 96 -12.51 3.44 1.91
CA ASN A 96 -13.81 2.96 1.47
C ASN A 96 -13.67 1.84 0.40
N PRO A 97 -14.74 1.04 0.15
CA PRO A 97 -14.67 -0.09 -0.78
C PRO A 97 -14.27 0.31 -2.20
N ARG A 98 -14.73 1.48 -2.68
CA ARG A 98 -14.44 1.96 -4.03
C ARG A 98 -12.97 2.32 -4.17
N GLY A 99 -12.40 3.04 -3.21
CA GLY A 99 -10.98 3.36 -3.20
C GLY A 99 -10.09 2.10 -3.12
N LEU A 100 -10.47 1.12 -2.31
CA LEU A 100 -9.80 -0.19 -2.26
C LEU A 100 -9.80 -0.88 -3.63
N LEU A 101 -10.97 -0.99 -4.28
CA LEU A 101 -11.10 -1.58 -5.60
C LEU A 101 -10.25 -0.87 -6.65
N LEU A 102 -10.32 0.47 -6.69
CA LEU A 102 -9.64 1.28 -7.69
C LEU A 102 -8.12 1.29 -7.53
N SER A 103 -7.61 1.21 -6.31
CA SER A 103 -6.18 1.18 -6.04
C SER A 103 -5.55 -0.20 -6.29
N ARG A 104 -6.25 -1.29 -5.99
CA ARG A 104 -5.76 -2.67 -6.13
C ARG A 104 -5.48 -3.08 -7.59
N ASP A 105 -6.35 -2.76 -8.53
CA ASP A 105 -6.10 -3.04 -9.96
C ASP A 105 -5.17 -1.98 -10.54
N LYS A 106 -3.89 -2.32 -10.68
CA LYS A 106 -2.85 -1.41 -11.20
C LYS A 106 -3.18 -0.86 -12.60
N SER A 107 -3.89 -1.62 -13.45
CA SER A 107 -4.28 -1.13 -14.78
C SER A 107 -5.45 -0.17 -14.71
N LEU A 108 -6.45 -0.45 -13.87
CA LEU A 108 -7.60 0.42 -13.67
C LEU A 108 -7.15 1.74 -13.04
N SER A 109 -6.35 1.67 -11.98
CA SER A 109 -5.70 2.81 -11.35
C SER A 109 -5.00 3.69 -12.39
N LYS A 110 -4.08 3.10 -13.19
CA LYS A 110 -3.33 3.86 -14.22
C LYS A 110 -4.23 4.47 -15.30
N LYS A 111 -5.32 3.81 -15.70
CA LYS A 111 -6.28 4.38 -16.65
C LYS A 111 -6.95 5.64 -16.10
N LEU A 112 -7.39 5.60 -14.83
CA LEU A 112 -7.99 6.76 -14.15
C LEU A 112 -6.97 7.89 -13.99
N LEU A 113 -5.77 7.56 -13.51
CA LEU A 113 -4.70 8.55 -13.35
C LEU A 113 -4.32 9.20 -14.69
N ALA A 114 -4.19 8.43 -15.76
CA ALA A 114 -3.89 8.94 -17.10
C ALA A 114 -5.02 9.84 -17.63
N TYR A 115 -6.29 9.46 -17.43
CA TYR A 115 -7.45 10.29 -17.78
C TYR A 115 -7.39 11.65 -17.08
N HIS A 116 -6.99 11.67 -15.80
CA HIS A 116 -6.77 12.89 -15.02
C HIS A 116 -5.44 13.57 -15.32
N ARG A 117 -4.69 13.16 -16.35
CA ARG A 117 -3.38 13.72 -16.73
C ARG A 117 -2.38 13.71 -15.57
N ILE A 118 -2.42 12.67 -14.75
CA ILE A 118 -1.40 12.37 -13.74
C ILE A 118 -0.35 11.47 -14.37
N GLN A 119 0.92 11.82 -14.20
CA GLN A 119 2.02 11.11 -14.83
C GLN A 119 2.17 9.71 -14.26
N VAL A 120 2.04 8.70 -15.11
CA VAL A 120 2.30 7.28 -14.82
C VAL A 120 3.24 6.72 -15.90
N PRO A 121 4.04 5.66 -15.63
CA PRO A 121 4.79 4.97 -16.68
C PRO A 121 3.84 4.42 -17.76
N GLU A 122 4.28 4.37 -19.01
CA GLU A 122 3.56 3.67 -20.07
C GLU A 122 3.42 2.19 -19.69
N TRP A 123 2.24 1.60 -19.94
CA TRP A 123 1.97 0.22 -19.52
C TRP A 123 1.16 -0.58 -20.54
N ALA A 124 1.23 -1.91 -20.39
CA ALA A 124 0.38 -2.87 -21.09
C ALA A 124 0.01 -4.03 -20.16
N VAL A 125 -1.19 -4.60 -20.34
CA VAL A 125 -1.65 -5.77 -19.60
C VAL A 125 -1.55 -7.01 -20.50
N PHE A 126 -0.94 -8.06 -19.96
CA PHE A 126 -0.81 -9.36 -20.60
C PHE A 126 -1.68 -10.37 -19.86
N ARG A 127 -2.77 -10.79 -20.48
CA ARG A 127 -3.75 -11.68 -19.86
C ARG A 127 -3.30 -13.13 -19.93
N ARG A 128 -3.53 -13.89 -18.88
CA ARG A 128 -3.32 -15.36 -18.87
C ARG A 128 -4.10 -16.01 -19.99
N GLY A 129 -3.50 -17.01 -20.62
CA GLY A 129 -4.12 -17.73 -21.73
C GLY A 129 -4.17 -16.96 -23.05
N ARG A 130 -3.55 -15.78 -23.13
CA ARG A 130 -3.43 -14.99 -24.36
C ARG A 130 -1.98 -14.90 -24.82
N LYS A 131 -1.79 -14.88 -26.15
CA LYS A 131 -0.46 -14.69 -26.74
C LYS A 131 0.12 -13.34 -26.35
N VAL A 132 1.39 -13.33 -25.94
CA VAL A 132 2.11 -12.10 -25.60
C VAL A 132 2.37 -11.30 -26.87
N HIS A 133 1.78 -10.12 -26.97
CA HIS A 133 2.00 -9.17 -28.07
C HIS A 133 2.46 -7.83 -27.47
N VAL A 134 3.70 -7.46 -27.74
CA VAL A 134 4.31 -6.25 -27.18
C VAL A 134 3.89 -5.03 -28.00
N PRO A 135 3.15 -4.06 -27.42
CA PRO A 135 2.75 -2.89 -28.17
C PRO A 135 3.94 -1.97 -28.45
N PRO A 136 4.01 -1.34 -29.66
CA PRO A 136 5.16 -0.48 -30.05
C PRO A 136 5.45 0.70 -29.11
N ARG A 137 4.43 1.15 -28.38
CA ARG A 137 4.58 2.25 -27.39
C ARG A 137 5.37 1.86 -26.14
N LEU A 138 5.49 0.57 -25.86
CA LEU A 138 6.19 0.07 -24.68
C LEU A 138 7.70 -0.03 -24.98
N LYS A 139 8.47 0.92 -24.47
CA LYS A 139 9.92 1.01 -24.72
C LYS A 139 10.69 0.35 -23.58
N PHE A 140 11.71 -0.46 -23.94
CA PHE A 140 12.61 -1.07 -22.98
C PHE A 140 13.63 -0.06 -22.39
N PRO A 141 14.13 -0.31 -21.15
CA PRO A 141 13.78 -1.44 -20.29
C PRO A 141 12.38 -1.31 -19.71
N VAL A 142 11.76 -2.45 -19.42
CA VAL A 142 10.43 -2.53 -18.80
C VAL A 142 10.46 -3.37 -17.54
N ILE A 143 9.53 -3.12 -16.62
CA ILE A 143 9.32 -3.94 -15.42
C ILE A 143 8.03 -4.74 -15.54
N VAL A 144 8.11 -6.05 -15.23
CA VAL A 144 6.98 -6.98 -15.26
C VAL A 144 6.55 -7.28 -13.83
N LYS A 145 5.25 -7.07 -13.54
CA LYS A 145 4.65 -7.25 -12.21
C LYS A 145 3.35 -8.05 -12.30
N SER A 146 2.88 -8.57 -11.17
CA SER A 146 1.49 -8.99 -11.03
C SER A 146 0.55 -7.80 -11.21
N LEU A 147 -0.61 -8.02 -11.84
CA LEU A 147 -1.62 -6.98 -12.02
C LEU A 147 -2.30 -6.60 -10.69
N THR A 148 -2.55 -7.58 -9.81
CA THR A 148 -3.39 -7.45 -8.62
C THR A 148 -2.68 -7.72 -7.30
N GLU A 149 -1.52 -8.40 -7.30
CA GLU A 149 -0.76 -8.62 -6.08
C GLU A 149 0.02 -7.38 -5.64
N GLU A 150 0.12 -7.22 -4.33
CA GLU A 150 0.86 -6.14 -3.65
C GLU A 150 2.13 -6.65 -2.98
N ALA A 151 2.73 -5.86 -2.11
CA ALA A 151 3.89 -6.22 -1.27
C ALA A 151 5.12 -6.72 -2.06
N SER A 152 5.25 -6.36 -3.34
CA SER A 152 6.32 -6.82 -4.25
C SER A 152 6.32 -8.33 -4.52
N ILE A 153 5.18 -9.03 -4.32
CA ILE A 153 5.06 -10.47 -4.61
C ILE A 153 5.46 -10.74 -6.06
N GLY A 154 6.41 -11.66 -6.22
CA GLY A 154 6.97 -12.05 -7.51
C GLY A 154 7.88 -10.99 -8.14
N ILE A 155 8.25 -9.89 -7.47
CA ILE A 155 9.22 -8.91 -7.99
C ILE A 155 10.64 -9.31 -7.55
N SER A 156 11.52 -9.45 -8.55
CA SER A 156 12.94 -9.73 -8.36
C SER A 156 13.78 -8.91 -9.35
N GLN A 157 15.09 -9.01 -9.32
CA GLN A 157 15.96 -8.37 -10.32
C GLN A 157 15.61 -8.78 -11.76
N ALA A 158 15.14 -10.02 -11.96
CA ALA A 158 14.67 -10.51 -13.25
C ALA A 158 13.34 -9.90 -13.71
N SER A 159 12.68 -9.06 -12.89
CA SER A 159 11.45 -8.37 -13.28
C SER A 159 11.71 -7.18 -14.20
N VAL A 160 12.90 -6.60 -14.17
CA VAL A 160 13.30 -5.56 -15.12
C VAL A 160 14.01 -6.25 -16.29
N VAL A 161 13.48 -6.05 -17.49
CA VAL A 161 13.92 -6.73 -18.70
C VAL A 161 14.21 -5.73 -19.82
N ALA A 162 15.25 -6.02 -20.61
CA ALA A 162 15.76 -5.13 -21.64
C ALA A 162 15.33 -5.52 -23.06
N ASP A 163 14.70 -6.71 -23.24
CA ASP A 163 14.32 -7.25 -24.53
C ASP A 163 13.00 -8.05 -24.48
N GLU A 164 12.46 -8.34 -25.65
CA GLU A 164 11.16 -9.02 -25.79
C GLU A 164 11.22 -10.50 -25.36
N GLU A 165 12.35 -11.16 -25.55
CA GLU A 165 12.48 -12.58 -25.16
C GLU A 165 12.40 -12.73 -23.64
N LYS A 166 13.15 -11.91 -22.89
CA LYS A 166 13.11 -11.89 -21.44
C LYS A 166 11.74 -11.44 -20.94
N LEU A 167 11.08 -10.47 -21.61
CA LEU A 167 9.74 -10.06 -21.29
C LEU A 167 8.76 -11.23 -21.38
N ARG A 168 8.77 -12.01 -22.46
CA ARG A 168 7.90 -13.18 -22.64
C ARG A 168 8.09 -14.19 -21.50
N LYS A 169 9.33 -14.55 -21.19
CA LYS A 169 9.68 -15.46 -20.09
C LYS A 169 9.18 -14.94 -18.75
N ARG A 170 9.32 -13.63 -18.50
CA ARG A 170 8.91 -13.03 -17.25
C ARG A 170 7.39 -12.90 -17.11
N VAL A 171 6.66 -12.59 -18.18
CA VAL A 171 5.20 -12.62 -18.22
C VAL A 171 4.69 -14.04 -17.94
N GLU A 172 5.32 -15.06 -18.56
CA GLU A 172 4.95 -16.45 -18.32
C GLU A 172 5.16 -16.86 -16.86
N PHE A 173 6.28 -16.44 -16.24
CA PHE A 173 6.51 -16.65 -14.81
C PHE A 173 5.37 -16.07 -13.95
N ILE A 174 4.92 -14.83 -14.20
CA ILE A 174 3.80 -14.23 -13.45
C ILE A 174 2.53 -15.07 -13.66
N HIS A 175 2.27 -15.50 -14.89
CA HIS A 175 1.08 -16.29 -15.22
C HIS A 175 1.05 -17.65 -14.53
N GLN A 176 2.20 -18.34 -14.41
CA GLN A 176 2.31 -19.71 -13.91
C GLN A 176 2.56 -19.74 -12.40
N SER A 177 3.49 -18.91 -11.91
CA SER A 177 3.98 -19.00 -10.54
C SER A 177 3.21 -18.09 -9.57
N VAL A 178 2.81 -16.88 -10.03
CA VAL A 178 2.00 -15.96 -9.22
C VAL A 178 0.50 -16.18 -9.44
N GLY A 179 0.13 -16.70 -10.61
CA GLY A 179 -1.25 -17.07 -10.91
C GLY A 179 -2.15 -15.92 -11.37
N THR A 180 -1.62 -14.73 -11.61
CA THR A 180 -2.36 -13.53 -12.00
C THR A 180 -2.13 -13.12 -13.46
N HIS A 181 -2.87 -12.12 -13.95
CA HIS A 181 -2.46 -11.38 -15.14
C HIS A 181 -1.18 -10.61 -14.86
N ALA A 182 -0.38 -10.34 -15.89
CA ALA A 182 0.81 -9.50 -15.76
C ALA A 182 0.53 -8.07 -16.25
N ILE A 183 1.07 -7.09 -15.54
CA ILE A 183 1.22 -5.72 -16.03
C ILE A 183 2.70 -5.47 -16.32
N VAL A 184 2.96 -4.87 -17.47
CA VAL A 184 4.30 -4.48 -17.89
C VAL A 184 4.34 -2.98 -18.02
N GLU A 185 5.31 -2.36 -17.38
CA GLU A 185 5.45 -0.91 -17.33
C GLU A 185 6.82 -0.49 -17.83
N ARG A 186 6.92 0.67 -18.48
CA ARG A 186 8.23 1.28 -18.73
C ARG A 186 8.96 1.44 -17.39
N PHE A 187 10.17 0.94 -17.32
CA PHE A 187 11.00 1.12 -16.13
C PHE A 187 11.43 2.59 -16.03
N ILE A 188 11.16 3.23 -14.92
CA ILE A 188 11.64 4.57 -14.63
C ILE A 188 12.93 4.44 -13.82
N ASP A 189 14.06 4.67 -14.46
CA ASP A 189 15.34 4.68 -13.77
C ASP A 189 15.46 5.94 -12.92
N GLY A 190 15.83 5.78 -11.65
CA GLY A 190 15.94 6.88 -10.70
C GLY A 190 15.56 6.50 -9.26
N ARG A 191 15.07 7.47 -8.50
CA ARG A 191 14.84 7.36 -7.05
C ARG A 191 13.42 6.94 -6.75
N GLU A 192 13.26 5.95 -5.86
CA GLU A 192 11.94 5.47 -5.41
C GLU A 192 11.56 6.13 -4.08
N MET A 193 10.36 6.72 -4.06
CA MET A 193 9.88 7.52 -2.92
C MET A 193 8.44 7.19 -2.57
N TYR A 194 8.10 7.43 -1.32
CA TYR A 194 6.81 7.16 -0.71
C TYR A 194 6.22 8.42 -0.12
N VAL A 195 4.92 8.63 -0.34
CA VAL A 195 4.19 9.82 0.09
C VAL A 195 2.96 9.41 0.88
N GLY A 196 2.98 9.62 2.19
CA GLY A 196 1.82 9.41 3.05
C GLY A 196 0.78 10.52 2.85
N VAL A 197 -0.48 10.14 2.73
CA VAL A 197 -1.64 11.04 2.66
C VAL A 197 -2.67 10.61 3.71
N LEU A 198 -3.14 11.55 4.52
CA LEU A 198 -4.13 11.34 5.57
C LEU A 198 -5.29 12.30 5.42
N GLY A 199 -6.52 11.82 5.43
CA GLY A 199 -7.74 12.65 5.44
C GLY A 199 -8.83 12.14 4.51
N ASN A 200 -10.02 12.73 4.64
CA ASN A 200 -11.15 12.53 3.72
C ASN A 200 -11.25 13.76 2.79
N ASP A 201 -11.88 14.85 3.23
CA ASP A 201 -12.03 16.07 2.44
C ASP A 201 -10.77 16.94 2.49
N ARG A 202 -10.23 17.14 3.70
CA ARG A 202 -8.99 17.90 3.93
C ARG A 202 -7.82 16.96 4.04
N LEU A 203 -6.96 16.97 3.02
CA LEU A 203 -5.81 16.08 2.91
C LEU A 203 -4.56 16.71 3.49
N GLN A 204 -3.93 16.02 4.45
CA GLN A 204 -2.56 16.25 4.86
C GLN A 204 -1.65 15.31 4.10
N VAL A 205 -0.58 15.84 3.52
CA VAL A 205 0.48 15.07 2.87
C VAL A 205 1.70 15.11 3.78
N PHE A 206 2.27 13.95 4.06
CA PHE A 206 3.47 13.84 4.88
C PHE A 206 4.74 14.06 4.05
N PRO A 207 5.88 14.33 4.68
CA PRO A 207 7.16 14.46 4.00
C PRO A 207 7.50 13.22 3.16
N LEU A 208 8.23 13.44 2.08
CA LEU A 208 8.69 12.36 1.19
C LEU A 208 9.66 11.44 1.92
N TRP A 209 9.38 10.14 1.87
CA TRP A 209 10.26 9.06 2.29
C TRP A 209 10.92 8.42 1.09
N GLU A 210 12.14 7.97 1.20
CA GLU A 210 12.92 7.42 0.09
C GLU A 210 13.56 6.11 0.47
N MET A 211 13.46 5.12 -0.42
CA MET A 211 14.22 3.89 -0.33
C MET A 211 15.65 4.11 -0.87
N GLN A 212 16.63 3.96 0.01
CA GLN A 212 18.04 4.19 -0.27
C GLN A 212 18.82 2.88 -0.31
N PHE A 213 19.76 2.77 -1.25
CA PHE A 213 20.59 1.60 -1.48
C PHE A 213 22.07 1.98 -1.33
N SER A 214 22.58 2.12 -0.11
CA SER A 214 23.88 2.73 0.14
C SER A 214 25.09 1.85 -0.19
N LYS A 215 24.91 0.52 -0.30
CA LYS A 215 25.99 -0.44 -0.58
C LYS A 215 25.81 -1.21 -1.89
N MET A 216 24.81 -0.87 -2.69
CA MET A 216 24.65 -1.43 -4.03
C MET A 216 25.43 -0.56 -5.02
N VAL A 217 26.31 -1.17 -5.79
CA VAL A 217 27.08 -0.47 -6.83
C VAL A 217 26.19 -0.32 -8.06
N ASP A 218 26.15 0.88 -8.62
CA ASP A 218 25.48 1.14 -9.90
C ASP A 218 26.06 0.23 -11.00
N GLY A 219 25.16 -0.43 -11.74
CA GLY A 219 25.50 -1.25 -12.90
C GLY A 219 25.29 -2.76 -12.75
N ASP A 220 25.34 -3.30 -11.54
CA ASP A 220 25.17 -4.76 -11.33
C ASP A 220 23.72 -5.17 -11.02
N ASN A 221 22.90 -4.25 -10.49
CA ASN A 221 21.53 -4.50 -10.08
C ASN A 221 20.62 -3.28 -10.26
N TRP A 222 19.36 -3.54 -10.59
CA TRP A 222 18.34 -2.51 -10.59
C TRP A 222 18.01 -2.07 -9.16
N LEU A 223 17.98 -0.77 -8.91
CA LEU A 223 17.56 -0.20 -7.61
C LEU A 223 16.03 -0.21 -7.52
N ILE A 224 15.47 -1.35 -7.15
CA ILE A 224 14.01 -1.58 -7.07
C ILE A 224 13.63 -2.28 -5.76
N ALA A 225 12.41 -2.00 -5.29
CA ALA A 225 11.79 -2.65 -4.14
C ALA A 225 11.36 -4.09 -4.48
N THR A 226 12.32 -5.02 -4.50
CA THR A 226 12.02 -6.46 -4.67
C THR A 226 11.43 -7.03 -3.38
N GLU A 227 10.83 -8.23 -3.47
CA GLU A 227 10.37 -8.97 -2.30
C GLU A 227 11.46 -9.10 -1.22
N ARG A 228 12.71 -9.45 -1.61
CA ARG A 228 13.85 -9.53 -0.68
C ARG A 228 14.22 -8.18 -0.07
N VAL A 229 14.10 -7.10 -0.83
CA VAL A 229 14.35 -5.73 -0.35
C VAL A 229 13.35 -5.35 0.72
N LYS A 230 12.09 -5.74 0.58
CA LYS A 230 11.03 -5.41 1.56
C LYS A 230 11.05 -6.32 2.79
N TRP A 231 11.32 -7.62 2.64
CA TRP A 231 11.03 -8.61 3.66
C TRP A 231 12.24 -9.32 4.27
N SER A 232 13.46 -9.08 3.79
CA SER A 232 14.64 -9.72 4.34
C SER A 232 15.56 -8.75 5.06
N ALA A 233 15.49 -8.69 6.39
CA ALA A 233 16.36 -7.87 7.23
C ALA A 233 17.86 -8.11 6.94
N LYS A 234 18.26 -9.39 6.77
CA LYS A 234 19.63 -9.75 6.39
C LYS A 234 20.03 -9.18 5.03
N TYR A 235 19.11 -9.15 4.06
CA TYR A 235 19.36 -8.57 2.74
C TYR A 235 19.49 -7.04 2.83
N GLN A 236 18.60 -6.40 3.59
CA GLN A 236 18.64 -4.96 3.83
C GLN A 236 19.95 -4.53 4.49
N GLU A 237 20.37 -5.20 5.54
CA GLU A 237 21.63 -4.92 6.23
C GLU A 237 22.86 -5.11 5.32
N LYS A 238 22.91 -6.24 4.59
CA LYS A 238 23.99 -6.55 3.66
C LYS A 238 24.15 -5.47 2.58
N HIS A 239 23.05 -4.97 2.03
CA HIS A 239 23.03 -4.02 0.92
C HIS A 239 22.84 -2.57 1.36
N GLY A 240 22.78 -2.32 2.68
CA GLY A 240 22.59 -0.98 3.25
C GLY A 240 21.29 -0.33 2.79
N ILE A 241 20.21 -1.13 2.71
CA ILE A 241 18.89 -0.66 2.30
C ILE A 241 18.19 -0.08 3.51
N LYS A 242 17.74 1.15 3.40
CA LYS A 242 16.98 1.85 4.44
C LYS A 242 15.97 2.77 3.79
N THR A 243 14.88 3.01 4.48
CA THR A 243 13.95 4.08 4.14
C THR A 243 14.15 5.25 5.09
N ASN A 244 14.23 6.45 4.55
CA ASN A 244 14.43 7.68 5.32
C ASN A 244 13.77 8.85 4.59
N ARG A 245 13.69 9.98 5.29
CA ARG A 245 13.30 11.24 4.64
C ARG A 245 14.16 11.52 3.41
N ALA A 246 13.52 11.77 2.27
CA ALA A 246 14.20 12.12 1.03
C ALA A 246 14.98 13.45 1.19
N LYS A 247 16.21 13.46 0.66
CA LYS A 247 17.11 14.62 0.71
C LYS A 247 17.58 14.97 -0.70
N ASN A 248 18.16 16.17 -0.87
CA ASN A 248 18.73 16.62 -2.14
C ASN A 248 17.73 16.49 -3.29
N LEU A 249 16.52 16.98 -3.06
CA LEU A 249 15.46 17.04 -4.07
C LEU A 249 15.60 18.33 -4.90
N PRO A 250 15.18 18.31 -6.17
CA PRO A 250 15.06 19.53 -6.96
C PRO A 250 14.13 20.55 -6.28
N ASP A 251 14.40 21.83 -6.50
CA ASP A 251 13.53 22.90 -6.04
C ASP A 251 12.09 22.65 -6.51
N THR A 252 11.11 22.93 -5.64
CA THR A 252 9.67 22.71 -5.89
C THR A 252 9.22 21.26 -6.06
N PHE A 253 10.12 20.25 -6.02
CA PHE A 253 9.76 18.84 -6.23
C PHE A 253 8.78 18.35 -5.17
N GLU A 254 9.05 18.59 -3.87
CA GLU A 254 8.14 18.20 -2.77
C GLU A 254 6.75 18.83 -2.95
N ALA A 255 6.68 20.11 -3.32
CA ALA A 255 5.41 20.79 -3.56
C ALA A 255 4.66 20.19 -4.77
N THR A 256 5.37 19.81 -5.81
CA THR A 256 4.81 19.17 -7.01
C THR A 256 4.25 17.79 -6.68
N VAL A 257 5.03 16.98 -5.96
CA VAL A 257 4.61 15.65 -5.52
C VAL A 257 3.43 15.74 -4.53
N SER A 258 3.45 16.69 -3.60
CA SER A 258 2.33 16.90 -2.67
C SER A 258 1.02 17.21 -3.42
N ARG A 259 1.06 18.09 -4.42
CA ARG A 259 -0.12 18.36 -5.27
C ARG A 259 -0.55 17.13 -6.08
N MET A 260 0.42 16.40 -6.61
CA MET A 260 0.18 15.16 -7.38
C MET A 260 -0.47 14.09 -6.48
N ALA A 261 0.06 13.86 -5.28
CA ALA A 261 -0.48 12.89 -4.33
C ALA A 261 -1.94 13.19 -3.95
N LYS A 262 -2.29 14.46 -3.69
CA LYS A 262 -3.68 14.86 -3.46
C LYS A 262 -4.58 14.61 -4.67
N ARG A 263 -4.08 14.79 -5.90
CA ARG A 263 -4.83 14.51 -7.12
C ARG A 263 -5.03 13.01 -7.32
N VAL A 264 -3.99 12.18 -7.08
CA VAL A 264 -4.08 10.72 -7.08
C VAL A 264 -5.13 10.25 -6.10
N TYR A 265 -5.05 10.72 -4.86
CA TYR A 265 -5.96 10.38 -3.78
C TYR A 265 -7.43 10.62 -4.16
N ARG A 266 -7.72 11.79 -4.73
CA ARG A 266 -9.08 12.13 -5.19
C ARG A 266 -9.50 11.36 -6.45
N ALA A 267 -8.60 11.17 -7.41
CA ALA A 267 -8.90 10.46 -8.66
C ALA A 267 -9.21 8.97 -8.43
N LEU A 268 -8.65 8.38 -7.39
CA LEU A 268 -8.90 7.00 -6.96
C LEU A 268 -9.95 6.90 -5.84
N GLU A 269 -10.60 8.01 -5.49
CA GLU A 269 -11.65 8.09 -4.47
C GLU A 269 -11.24 7.49 -3.10
N LEU A 270 -9.96 7.65 -2.74
CA LEU A 270 -9.42 7.15 -1.48
C LEU A 270 -9.96 7.94 -0.29
N THR A 271 -10.09 7.27 0.85
CA THR A 271 -10.45 7.87 2.15
C THR A 271 -9.53 7.36 3.26
N GLY A 272 -9.58 7.99 4.42
CA GLY A 272 -8.80 7.59 5.59
C GLY A 272 -7.32 7.91 5.41
N TYR A 273 -6.54 6.93 4.96
CA TYR A 273 -5.10 7.09 4.76
C TYR A 273 -4.59 6.20 3.62
N ALA A 274 -3.57 6.70 2.92
CA ALA A 274 -2.94 5.96 1.82
C ALA A 274 -1.47 6.35 1.66
N ARG A 275 -0.69 5.48 1.02
CA ARG A 275 0.68 5.76 0.59
C ARG A 275 0.72 5.75 -0.94
N ILE A 276 1.25 6.82 -1.52
CA ILE A 276 1.47 6.93 -2.96
C ILE A 276 2.94 6.64 -3.23
N ASP A 277 3.20 5.60 -4.00
CA ASP A 277 4.55 5.19 -4.40
C ASP A 277 4.90 5.83 -5.74
N ILE A 278 6.03 6.52 -5.80
CA ILE A 278 6.48 7.27 -6.96
C ILE A 278 7.94 6.95 -7.30
N ARG A 279 8.31 7.18 -8.55
CA ARG A 279 9.73 7.28 -8.94
C ARG A 279 10.01 8.63 -9.57
N MET A 280 11.13 9.22 -9.19
CA MET A 280 11.69 10.41 -9.81
C MET A 280 12.75 9.95 -10.82
N ASP A 281 12.57 10.31 -12.10
CA ASP A 281 13.60 10.03 -13.12
C ASP A 281 14.83 10.93 -12.96
N GLN A 282 15.81 10.72 -13.83
CA GLN A 282 17.06 11.49 -13.83
C GLN A 282 16.87 12.97 -14.17
N ASP A 283 15.78 13.33 -14.85
CA ASP A 283 15.40 14.71 -15.16
C ASP A 283 14.60 15.38 -14.02
N GLY A 284 14.41 14.69 -12.90
CA GLY A 284 13.65 15.18 -11.75
C GLY A 284 12.12 15.12 -11.94
N LYS A 285 11.63 14.34 -12.90
CA LYS A 285 10.20 14.21 -13.17
C LYS A 285 9.57 13.07 -12.35
N PRO A 286 8.47 13.32 -11.59
CA PRO A 286 7.81 12.28 -10.82
C PRO A 286 6.84 11.45 -11.68
N TYR A 287 6.84 10.14 -11.44
CA TYR A 287 5.90 9.16 -12.01
C TYR A 287 5.23 8.38 -10.88
N VAL A 288 3.91 8.33 -10.88
CA VAL A 288 3.15 7.50 -9.93
C VAL A 288 3.26 6.04 -10.34
N LEU A 289 3.74 5.20 -9.45
CA LEU A 289 3.80 3.75 -9.65
C LEU A 289 2.48 3.10 -9.25
N GLU A 290 2.06 3.36 -8.01
CA GLU A 290 0.82 2.82 -7.42
C GLU A 290 0.34 3.68 -6.25
N ALA A 291 -0.88 3.44 -5.81
CA ALA A 291 -1.45 3.99 -4.59
C ALA A 291 -1.86 2.82 -3.70
N ASN A 292 -1.34 2.77 -2.49
CA ASN A 292 -1.62 1.74 -1.50
C ASN A 292 -2.60 2.31 -0.48
N ALA A 293 -3.87 1.90 -0.56
CA ALA A 293 -4.86 2.18 0.45
C ALA A 293 -4.55 1.35 1.71
N ASN A 294 -4.78 1.92 2.89
CA ASN A 294 -4.47 1.27 4.17
C ASN A 294 -3.03 0.71 4.25
N PRO A 295 -1.99 1.53 3.98
CA PRO A 295 -0.61 1.07 4.08
C PRO A 295 -0.30 0.64 5.52
N GLN A 296 0.73 -0.19 5.68
CA GLN A 296 1.21 -0.61 6.99
C GLN A 296 1.54 0.59 7.88
N ILE A 297 1.02 0.56 9.11
CA ILE A 297 1.11 1.66 10.07
C ILE A 297 1.83 1.27 11.37
N ALA A 298 2.55 0.15 11.41
CA ALA A 298 3.37 -0.22 12.56
C ALA A 298 4.39 0.88 12.88
N ARG A 299 4.87 0.90 14.11
CA ARG A 299 5.99 1.77 14.50
C ARG A 299 7.23 1.41 13.70
N GLY A 300 7.94 2.46 13.23
CA GLY A 300 9.13 2.28 12.40
C GLY A 300 8.84 2.08 10.92
N GLU A 301 7.58 1.93 10.51
CA GLU A 301 7.21 1.84 9.10
C GLU A 301 7.07 3.23 8.45
N ASP A 302 7.28 3.28 7.14
CA ASP A 302 7.40 4.51 6.35
C ASP A 302 6.27 5.52 6.59
N PHE A 303 5.02 5.03 6.69
CA PHE A 303 3.86 5.89 6.90
C PHE A 303 3.88 6.53 8.29
N ALA A 304 4.13 5.73 9.34
CA ALA A 304 4.19 6.19 10.71
C ALA A 304 5.38 7.14 10.93
N GLU A 305 6.56 6.80 10.41
CA GLU A 305 7.77 7.61 10.49
C GLU A 305 7.61 8.95 9.75
N SER A 306 7.02 8.95 8.57
CA SER A 306 6.76 10.19 7.83
C SER A 306 5.76 11.10 8.54
N ALA A 307 4.76 10.52 9.21
CA ALA A 307 3.81 11.26 10.05
C ALA A 307 4.50 11.87 11.28
N GLU A 308 5.35 11.09 11.98
CA GLU A 308 6.10 11.58 13.14
C GLU A 308 7.06 12.70 12.76
N HIS A 309 7.71 12.60 11.61
CA HIS A 309 8.57 13.65 11.07
C HIS A 309 7.79 14.94 10.72
N ALA A 310 6.50 14.82 10.41
CA ALA A 310 5.56 15.94 10.28
C ALA A 310 5.02 16.47 11.62
N GLY A 311 5.53 15.99 12.77
CA GLY A 311 5.09 16.37 14.11
C GLY A 311 3.82 15.64 14.59
N VAL A 312 3.38 14.61 13.89
CA VAL A 312 2.22 13.78 14.27
C VAL A 312 2.72 12.51 14.95
N LYS A 313 2.86 12.53 16.26
CA LYS A 313 3.28 11.37 17.06
C LYS A 313 2.35 10.18 16.85
N TYR A 314 2.86 8.95 16.98
CA TYR A 314 2.19 7.70 16.66
C TYR A 314 0.77 7.58 17.27
N GLY A 315 0.61 7.76 18.58
CA GLY A 315 -0.71 7.71 19.22
C GLY A 315 -1.68 8.74 18.63
N ARG A 316 -1.18 9.97 18.34
CA ARG A 316 -1.98 11.02 17.70
C ARG A 316 -2.35 10.68 16.26
N LEU A 317 -1.50 9.95 15.53
CA LEU A 317 -1.80 9.43 14.19
C LEU A 317 -3.00 8.49 14.25
N LEU A 318 -3.00 7.53 15.18
CA LEU A 318 -4.10 6.58 15.34
C LEU A 318 -5.41 7.25 15.76
N ASP A 319 -5.37 8.23 16.69
CA ASP A 319 -6.56 9.03 17.05
C ASP A 319 -7.13 9.78 15.83
N ARG A 320 -6.26 10.27 14.96
CA ARG A 320 -6.72 10.95 13.73
C ARG A 320 -7.34 9.98 12.73
N ILE A 321 -6.77 8.77 12.60
CA ILE A 321 -7.36 7.70 11.78
C ILE A 321 -8.74 7.33 12.32
N LEU A 322 -8.88 7.16 13.65
CA LEU A 322 -10.18 6.95 14.30
C LEU A 322 -11.17 8.10 14.02
N ALA A 323 -10.73 9.34 14.19
CA ALA A 323 -11.57 10.51 13.96
C ALA A 323 -12.06 10.60 12.50
N LEU A 324 -11.24 10.21 11.53
CA LEU A 324 -11.64 10.12 10.12
C LEU A 324 -12.70 9.04 9.91
N GLY A 325 -12.52 7.86 10.49
CA GLY A 325 -13.49 6.77 10.43
C GLY A 325 -14.84 7.15 11.05
N LEU A 326 -14.84 7.89 12.17
CA LEU A 326 -16.06 8.39 12.83
C LEU A 326 -16.80 9.47 11.99
N GLN A 327 -16.17 10.05 10.97
CA GLN A 327 -16.84 10.96 10.02
C GLN A 327 -17.65 10.21 8.96
N TRP A 328 -17.42 8.90 8.81
CA TRP A 328 -18.18 8.10 7.85
C TRP A 328 -19.69 8.18 8.16
N ARG A 329 -20.48 8.29 7.13
CA ARG A 329 -21.93 8.29 7.19
C ARG A 329 -22.46 7.32 6.14
N PRO A 330 -23.49 6.49 6.47
CA PRO A 330 -24.12 5.63 5.48
C PRO A 330 -24.75 6.50 4.40
N GLU A 331 -24.63 6.07 3.14
CA GLU A 331 -25.39 6.69 2.06
C GLU A 331 -26.89 6.48 2.35
N THR A 332 -27.63 7.58 2.43
CA THR A 332 -29.09 7.54 2.54
C THR A 332 -29.68 7.75 1.17
N VAL A 333 -30.56 6.84 0.74
CA VAL A 333 -31.44 7.11 -0.39
C VAL A 333 -32.35 8.26 0.05
N ALA A 334 -32.24 9.41 -0.63
CA ALA A 334 -33.10 10.56 -0.40
C ALA A 334 -34.54 10.27 -0.84
#